data_a01f9c93611a93f325e6706dc6ab34ef
#
_entry.id   a01f9c93611a93f325e6706dc6ab34ef
#
_cell.length_a   1.000
_cell.length_b   1.000
_cell.length_c   1.000
_cell.angle_alpha   90.00
_cell.angle_beta   90.00
_cell.angle_gamma   90.00
#
_symmetry.space_group_name_H-M   'P 1'
#
loop_
_entity.id
_entity.type
_entity.pdbx_description
1 polymer ?
#
loop_
_entity_poly.entity_id
_entity_poly.type
_entity_poly.pdbx_seq_one_letter_code
_entity_poly.pdbx_strand_id
1 'polypeptide(L)'
;YPSDHVTTLETDSRFGLQAHYEVNPQLELASQVVHKRRLPGSKPFESVEWLYAAFKPTDAVMVRVGRTNPDLFLLSDYRNVGVAYPWVRPSTDLYAALPLYTMDGTDVSYAWQQQDARWRLKTFLGSGDTRATSATSREQVIFQLRSAGGAILTREQDGMLMRATLGGARMKAESAASVYAARDRLRSLQSHPDPTVAQQARELEKNWGLETDTALFAELGISYDRDDWIWSAEYALVRISSGTRSAQSAYVSLGRRIGDFTVYGMLGRSLSKLPVQNTPDWTGISSDAQTLATQLTYGINGSRARQSTLSLGTRWDFHPQMALKVQLDHFWVSPTGSGLWVGPSLSAARPNVLSATLDFTF
;
A
#
# COMPACT_ATOMS: atom_id res chain seq x y z
N TYR A 1 -7.28 -10.04 6.03
CA TYR A 1 -8.37 -10.44 6.93
C TYR A 1 -8.27 -11.93 7.19
N PRO A 2 -8.63 -12.43 8.40
CA PRO A 2 -8.76 -13.87 8.66
C PRO A 2 -9.82 -14.47 7.74
N SER A 3 -9.63 -15.71 7.31
CA SER A 3 -10.57 -16.41 6.43
C SER A 3 -11.81 -16.99 7.15
N ASP A 4 -11.84 -16.92 8.48
CA ASP A 4 -12.89 -17.51 9.32
C ASP A 4 -13.73 -16.40 9.97
N HIS A 5 -14.93 -16.72 10.43
CA HIS A 5 -15.86 -15.79 11.10
C HIS A 5 -15.28 -15.28 12.43
N VAL A 6 -14.29 -14.38 12.34
CA VAL A 6 -13.56 -13.86 13.51
C VAL A 6 -13.91 -12.40 13.71
N THR A 7 -14.41 -12.08 14.90
CA THR A 7 -14.50 -10.69 15.37
C THR A 7 -13.16 -10.29 15.98
N THR A 8 -12.62 -9.15 15.56
CA THR A 8 -11.34 -8.63 16.09
C THR A 8 -11.41 -7.13 16.27
N LEU A 9 -10.82 -6.63 17.36
CA LEU A 9 -10.63 -5.21 17.61
C LEU A 9 -9.25 -4.72 17.12
N GLU A 10 -8.35 -5.62 16.71
CA GLU A 10 -6.96 -5.29 16.45
C GLU A 10 -6.70 -4.68 15.06
N THR A 11 -7.53 -5.01 14.06
CA THR A 11 -7.21 -4.74 12.66
C THR A 11 -7.18 -3.23 12.35
N ASP A 12 -8.16 -2.48 12.82
CA ASP A 12 -8.32 -1.05 12.52
C ASP A 12 -8.04 -0.15 13.74
N SER A 13 -7.83 -0.73 14.94
CA SER A 13 -7.51 0.03 16.14
C SER A 13 -6.12 0.65 16.05
N ARG A 14 -6.05 1.96 16.32
CA ARG A 14 -4.79 2.73 16.32
C ARG A 14 -4.85 3.86 17.33
N PHE A 15 -3.70 4.19 17.88
CA PHE A 15 -3.50 5.35 18.73
C PHE A 15 -2.29 6.12 18.22
N GLY A 16 -2.44 7.42 17.98
CA GLY A 16 -1.39 8.27 17.45
C GLY A 16 -1.17 9.49 18.33
N LEU A 17 0.10 9.88 18.49
CA LEU A 17 0.54 11.13 19.08
C LEU A 17 1.41 11.86 18.07
N GLN A 18 1.16 13.16 17.94
CA GLN A 18 1.93 14.04 17.06
C GLN A 18 2.39 15.27 17.86
N ALA A 19 3.63 15.66 17.64
CA ALA A 19 4.21 16.86 18.21
C ALA A 19 4.89 17.68 17.12
N HIS A 20 4.70 19.01 17.20
CA HIS A 20 5.40 20.00 16.40
C HIS A 20 6.08 20.98 17.33
N TYR A 21 7.34 21.28 17.06
CA TYR A 21 8.11 22.26 17.83
C TYR A 21 8.79 23.26 16.89
N GLU A 22 8.33 24.50 16.93
CA GLU A 22 8.92 25.59 16.19
C GLU A 22 10.17 26.11 16.93
N VAL A 23 11.35 25.81 16.40
CA VAL A 23 12.64 26.30 16.93
C VAL A 23 12.77 27.79 16.63
N ASN A 24 12.38 28.20 15.43
CA ASN A 24 12.28 29.58 14.94
C ASN A 24 11.36 29.61 13.71
N PRO A 25 11.01 30.78 13.13
CA PRO A 25 10.09 30.88 12.00
C PRO A 25 10.49 30.07 10.77
N GLN A 26 11.76 29.70 10.64
CA GLN A 26 12.29 28.94 9.50
C GLN A 26 12.55 27.48 9.82
N LEU A 27 12.62 27.06 11.08
CA LEU A 27 12.99 25.71 11.49
C LEU A 27 11.95 25.12 12.41
N GLU A 28 11.38 24.00 12.01
CA GLU A 28 10.41 23.21 12.74
C GLU A 28 10.91 21.77 12.93
N LEU A 29 10.66 21.17 14.06
CA LEU A 29 10.82 19.74 14.33
C LEU A 29 9.45 19.09 14.44
N ALA A 30 9.24 17.97 13.77
CA ALA A 30 7.99 17.25 13.81
C ALA A 30 8.20 15.78 14.13
N SER A 31 7.33 15.23 14.95
CA SER A 31 7.30 13.79 15.25
C SER A 31 5.87 13.26 15.28
N GLN A 32 5.67 12.05 14.80
CA GLN A 32 4.41 11.32 14.93
C GLN A 32 4.71 9.86 15.26
N VAL A 33 4.10 9.36 16.32
CA VAL A 33 4.17 7.96 16.74
C VAL A 33 2.77 7.36 16.63
N VAL A 34 2.65 6.22 15.96
CA VAL A 34 1.36 5.53 15.79
C VAL A 34 1.49 4.09 16.28
N HIS A 35 0.76 3.78 17.35
CA HIS A 35 0.57 2.43 17.83
C HIS A 35 -0.61 1.79 17.10
N LYS A 36 -0.35 0.72 16.36
CA LYS A 36 -1.35 -0.09 15.63
C LYS A 36 -0.86 -1.53 15.54
N ARG A 37 -1.75 -2.47 15.24
CA ARG A 37 -1.33 -3.83 14.94
C ARG A 37 -0.30 -3.82 13.81
N ARG A 38 0.84 -4.45 14.07
CA ARG A 38 1.93 -4.62 13.11
C ARG A 38 2.18 -6.10 12.85
N LEU A 39 2.89 -6.39 11.77
CA LEU A 39 3.30 -7.75 11.49
C LEU A 39 4.27 -8.25 12.57
N PRO A 40 4.23 -9.53 12.94
CA PRO A 40 5.18 -10.11 13.88
C PRO A 40 6.65 -9.78 13.50
N GLY A 41 7.51 -9.55 14.46
CA GLY A 41 8.91 -9.16 14.22
C GLY A 41 9.14 -7.70 13.83
N SER A 42 8.09 -6.86 13.80
CA SER A 42 8.24 -5.42 13.64
C SER A 42 8.99 -4.81 14.83
N LYS A 43 9.89 -3.87 14.56
CA LYS A 43 10.70 -3.18 15.58
C LYS A 43 9.91 -2.01 16.20
N PRO A 44 10.17 -1.63 17.47
CA PRO A 44 9.50 -0.49 18.11
C PRO A 44 9.62 0.82 17.30
N PHE A 45 10.76 1.04 16.65
CA PHE A 45 11.02 2.22 15.83
C PHE A 45 10.11 2.31 14.59
N GLU A 46 9.50 1.23 14.14
CA GLU A 46 8.50 1.23 13.08
C GLU A 46 7.19 1.90 13.50
N SER A 47 7.01 2.19 14.81
CA SER A 47 5.90 3.00 15.31
C SER A 47 6.09 4.49 15.07
N VAL A 48 7.30 4.94 14.78
CA VAL A 48 7.59 6.32 14.40
C VAL A 48 7.25 6.49 12.92
N GLU A 49 6.12 7.14 12.65
CA GLU A 49 5.68 7.45 11.27
C GLU A 49 6.43 8.65 10.72
N TRP A 50 6.63 9.71 11.57
CA TRP A 50 7.40 10.90 11.24
C TRP A 50 8.41 11.24 12.32
N LEU A 51 9.58 11.67 11.90
CA LEU A 51 10.62 12.27 12.74
C LEU A 51 11.56 13.06 11.83
N TYR A 52 11.27 14.34 11.65
CA TYR A 52 12.01 15.17 10.71
C TYR A 52 12.23 16.60 11.22
N ALA A 53 13.25 17.25 10.67
CA ALA A 53 13.43 18.68 10.70
C ALA A 53 12.91 19.26 9.38
N ALA A 54 12.12 20.35 9.45
CA ALA A 54 11.64 21.10 8.31
C ALA A 54 12.27 22.49 8.31
N PHE A 55 12.96 22.84 7.24
CA PHE A 55 13.52 24.17 7.00
C PHE A 55 12.72 24.90 5.93
N LYS A 56 12.26 26.09 6.26
CA LYS A 56 11.43 26.98 5.43
C LYS A 56 12.22 28.25 5.10
N PRO A 57 13.10 28.25 4.09
CA PRO A 57 13.88 29.46 3.71
C PRO A 57 12.98 30.60 3.23
N THR A 58 11.82 30.26 2.66
CA THR A 58 10.74 31.18 2.27
C THR A 58 9.38 30.53 2.50
N ASP A 59 8.31 31.29 2.43
CA ASP A 59 6.93 30.74 2.54
C ASP A 59 6.58 29.76 1.40
N ALA A 60 7.29 29.88 0.26
CA ALA A 60 7.08 29.04 -0.90
C ALA A 60 7.87 27.73 -0.86
N VAL A 61 8.99 27.67 -0.13
CA VAL A 61 9.93 26.54 -0.16
C VAL A 61 10.01 25.90 1.23
N MET A 62 9.88 24.57 1.26
CA MET A 62 10.13 23.78 2.46
C MET A 62 11.03 22.58 2.11
N VAL A 63 12.05 22.37 2.92
CA VAL A 63 12.94 21.20 2.87
C VAL A 63 12.75 20.41 4.15
N ARG A 64 12.46 19.10 4.03
CA ARG A 64 12.39 18.20 5.19
C ARG A 64 13.51 17.16 5.11
N VAL A 65 14.12 16.86 6.26
CA VAL A 65 15.17 15.85 6.40
C VAL A 65 14.87 14.97 7.60
N GLY A 66 14.89 13.67 7.40
CA GLY A 66 14.59 12.68 8.44
C GLY A 66 13.61 11.62 7.97
N ARG A 67 12.83 11.07 8.91
CA ARG A 67 11.77 10.11 8.59
C ARG A 67 10.50 10.85 8.20
N THR A 68 10.07 10.64 6.97
CA THR A 68 8.87 11.26 6.41
C THR A 68 7.96 10.19 5.78
N ASN A 69 6.75 10.59 5.45
CA ASN A 69 5.89 9.85 4.55
C ASN A 69 6.23 10.23 3.10
N PRO A 70 6.42 9.28 2.18
CA PRO A 70 6.66 9.59 0.76
C PRO A 70 5.47 10.24 0.04
N ASP A 71 4.30 10.37 0.70
CA ASP A 71 3.11 11.10 0.21
C ASP A 71 2.63 10.63 -1.18
N LEU A 72 2.60 9.32 -1.40
CA LEU A 72 2.33 8.72 -2.72
C LEU A 72 0.85 8.74 -3.13
N PHE A 73 -0.09 8.82 -2.18
CA PHE A 73 -1.54 8.77 -2.37
C PHE A 73 -2.23 9.97 -1.75
N LEU A 74 -3.49 10.23 -2.11
CA LEU A 74 -4.27 11.35 -1.58
C LEU A 74 -4.29 11.38 -0.04
N LEU A 75 -4.43 10.22 0.62
CA LEU A 75 -4.52 10.15 2.08
C LEU A 75 -3.16 9.95 2.78
N SER A 76 -2.06 9.95 2.08
CA SER A 76 -0.76 9.56 2.65
C SER A 76 -0.41 10.31 3.93
N ASP A 77 -0.63 11.63 3.98
CA ASP A 77 -0.28 12.46 5.12
C ASP A 77 -1.21 12.27 6.33
N TYR A 78 -2.47 11.85 6.12
CA TYR A 78 -3.47 11.75 7.20
C TYR A 78 -4.19 10.40 7.30
N ARG A 79 -3.70 9.36 6.62
CA ARG A 79 -4.29 8.00 6.65
C ARG A 79 -4.40 7.40 8.07
N ASN A 80 -3.57 7.85 9.02
CA ASN A 80 -3.64 7.42 10.41
C ASN A 80 -4.61 8.24 11.25
N VAL A 81 -5.17 9.32 10.70
CA VAL A 81 -6.10 10.24 11.38
C VAL A 81 -7.52 9.90 10.93
N GLY A 82 -8.17 8.99 11.66
CA GLY A 82 -9.48 8.45 11.27
C GLY A 82 -10.53 9.55 11.03
N VAL A 83 -10.58 10.58 11.86
CA VAL A 83 -11.54 11.69 11.72
C VAL A 83 -11.38 12.48 10.41
N ALA A 84 -10.26 12.37 9.70
CA ALA A 84 -9.97 13.15 8.50
C ALA A 84 -10.66 12.63 7.21
N TYR A 85 -11.31 11.48 7.26
CA TYR A 85 -12.01 10.91 6.10
C TYR A 85 -13.30 10.19 6.53
N PRO A 86 -14.28 10.01 5.63
CA PRO A 86 -15.59 9.45 6.02
C PRO A 86 -15.56 7.95 6.26
N TRP A 87 -14.67 7.21 5.62
CA TRP A 87 -14.64 5.74 5.65
C TRP A 87 -14.10 5.21 6.98
N VAL A 88 -14.41 3.95 7.29
CA VAL A 88 -13.74 3.20 8.38
C VAL A 88 -12.25 3.03 8.06
N ARG A 89 -11.94 2.73 6.79
CA ARG A 89 -10.58 2.61 6.28
C ARG A 89 -10.48 3.07 4.83
N PRO A 90 -9.30 3.53 4.37
CA PRO A 90 -9.04 3.77 2.94
C PRO A 90 -9.27 2.51 2.09
N SER A 91 -9.51 2.68 0.79
CA SER A 91 -9.69 1.54 -0.14
C SER A 91 -8.54 0.53 -0.04
N THR A 92 -8.85 -0.69 0.38
CA THR A 92 -7.87 -1.78 0.49
C THR A 92 -7.32 -2.19 -0.87
N ASP A 93 -8.12 -2.04 -1.95
CA ASP A 93 -7.71 -2.36 -3.31
C ASP A 93 -6.52 -1.49 -3.77
N LEU A 94 -6.46 -0.24 -3.35
CA LEU A 94 -5.42 0.68 -3.75
C LEU A 94 -4.31 0.79 -2.68
N TYR A 95 -4.67 1.05 -1.43
CA TYR A 95 -3.70 1.36 -0.36
C TYR A 95 -2.92 0.13 0.14
N ALA A 96 -3.46 -1.10 -0.03
CA ALA A 96 -2.73 -2.32 0.29
C ALA A 96 -1.78 -2.77 -0.85
N ALA A 97 -1.92 -2.23 -2.07
CA ALA A 97 -1.09 -2.61 -3.21
C ALA A 97 0.37 -2.15 -3.07
N LEU A 98 0.62 -1.05 -2.35
CA LEU A 98 1.96 -0.51 -2.08
C LEU A 98 2.08 -0.11 -0.60
N PRO A 99 2.49 -1.02 0.29
CA PRO A 99 2.56 -0.76 1.73
C PRO A 99 3.83 0.02 2.14
N LEU A 100 4.23 1.03 1.38
CA LEU A 100 5.32 1.94 1.72
C LEU A 100 4.77 3.10 2.53
N TYR A 101 5.01 3.07 3.83
CA TYR A 101 4.41 4.00 4.76
C TYR A 101 5.36 5.08 5.24
N THR A 102 6.64 4.77 5.37
CA THR A 102 7.67 5.67 5.87
C THR A 102 8.93 5.54 5.03
N MET A 103 9.69 6.62 4.98
CA MET A 103 10.97 6.71 4.28
C MET A 103 11.92 7.59 5.08
N ASP A 104 13.16 7.16 5.22
CA ASP A 104 14.24 7.95 5.78
C ASP A 104 14.98 8.66 4.64
N GLY A 105 14.95 9.99 4.63
CA GLY A 105 15.49 10.73 3.50
C GLY A 105 15.23 12.23 3.58
N THR A 106 15.05 12.83 2.41
CA THR A 106 14.78 14.26 2.26
C THR A 106 13.70 14.49 1.23
N ASP A 107 12.93 15.54 1.43
CA ASP A 107 12.03 16.07 0.41
C ASP A 107 12.13 17.61 0.34
N VAL A 108 11.83 18.12 -0.85
CA VAL A 108 11.75 19.54 -1.13
C VAL A 108 10.40 19.82 -1.75
N SER A 109 9.66 20.77 -1.22
CA SER A 109 8.41 21.24 -1.79
C SER A 109 8.48 22.72 -2.11
N TYR A 110 7.92 23.07 -3.27
CA TYR A 110 7.73 24.44 -3.75
C TYR A 110 6.24 24.67 -4.00
N ALA A 111 5.68 25.68 -3.33
CA ALA A 111 4.28 26.07 -3.46
C ALA A 111 4.16 27.43 -4.12
N TRP A 112 3.19 27.57 -5.04
CA TRP A 112 2.88 28.85 -5.69
C TRP A 112 1.39 28.99 -5.90
N GLN A 113 0.96 30.24 -6.05
CA GLN A 113 -0.41 30.59 -6.41
C GLN A 113 -0.44 30.95 -7.91
N GLN A 114 -1.37 30.39 -8.63
CA GLN A 114 -1.62 30.73 -10.03
C GLN A 114 -3.14 30.85 -10.25
N GLN A 115 -3.57 32.06 -10.58
CA GLN A 115 -4.99 32.41 -10.55
C GLN A 115 -5.58 32.08 -9.15
N ASP A 116 -6.71 31.37 -9.08
CA ASP A 116 -7.35 30.98 -7.84
C ASP A 116 -6.92 29.60 -7.33
N ALA A 117 -5.93 28.97 -7.96
CA ALA A 117 -5.43 27.65 -7.59
C ALA A 117 -4.09 27.72 -6.87
N ARG A 118 -3.97 26.96 -5.78
CA ARG A 118 -2.70 26.70 -5.11
C ARG A 118 -2.07 25.45 -5.72
N TRP A 119 -0.83 25.60 -6.17
CA TRP A 119 -0.02 24.51 -6.70
C TRP A 119 1.11 24.19 -5.76
N ARG A 120 1.49 22.92 -5.69
CA ARG A 120 2.66 22.45 -4.96
C ARG A 120 3.36 21.36 -5.77
N LEU A 121 4.64 21.54 -6.03
CA LEU A 121 5.56 20.50 -6.52
C LEU A 121 6.41 20.02 -5.35
N LYS A 122 6.40 18.72 -5.08
CA LYS A 122 7.24 18.08 -4.09
C LYS A 122 8.11 17.03 -4.77
N THR A 123 9.40 17.01 -4.48
CA THR A 123 10.32 15.95 -4.87
C THR A 123 10.88 15.30 -3.62
N PHE A 124 11.13 13.99 -3.68
CA PHE A 124 11.65 13.24 -2.54
C PHE A 124 12.72 12.25 -2.98
N LEU A 125 13.64 11.95 -2.05
CA LEU A 125 14.69 10.94 -2.19
C LEU A 125 14.96 10.32 -0.83
N GLY A 126 15.06 8.98 -0.77
CA GLY A 126 15.35 8.29 0.48
C GLY A 126 15.43 6.79 0.34
N SER A 127 15.39 6.12 1.47
CA SER A 127 15.39 4.67 1.61
C SER A 127 14.40 4.25 2.69
N GLY A 128 14.02 2.98 2.73
CA GLY A 128 13.10 2.47 3.75
C GLY A 128 12.87 0.99 3.59
N ASP A 129 12.26 0.41 4.61
CA ASP A 129 11.88 -0.99 4.59
C ASP A 129 10.36 -1.10 4.65
N THR A 130 9.82 -2.04 3.91
CA THR A 130 8.41 -2.43 4.05
C THR A 130 8.31 -3.93 4.22
N ARG A 131 7.31 -4.36 5.00
CA ARG A 131 7.05 -5.76 5.27
C ARG A 131 5.74 -6.17 4.65
N ALA A 132 5.72 -7.34 4.06
CA ALA A 132 4.50 -7.98 3.61
C ALA A 132 4.48 -9.43 4.08
N THR A 133 3.28 -9.94 4.35
CA THR A 133 3.09 -11.36 4.61
C THR A 133 2.89 -12.06 3.28
N SER A 134 3.58 -13.18 3.06
CA SER A 134 3.30 -14.05 1.93
C SER A 134 1.86 -14.56 2.04
N ALA A 135 1.09 -14.42 0.96
CA ALA A 135 -0.29 -14.90 0.92
C ALA A 135 -0.39 -16.43 1.11
N THR A 136 0.67 -17.16 0.82
CA THR A 136 0.69 -18.62 0.77
C THR A 136 1.39 -19.29 1.94
N SER A 137 2.54 -18.75 2.39
CA SER A 137 3.33 -19.36 3.48
C SER A 137 3.12 -18.70 4.83
N ARG A 138 2.42 -17.56 4.92
CA ARG A 138 2.33 -16.68 6.10
C ARG A 138 3.69 -16.17 6.58
N GLU A 139 4.77 -16.47 5.90
CA GLU A 139 6.11 -15.96 6.19
C GLU A 139 6.19 -14.47 5.82
N GLN A 140 7.05 -13.77 6.53
CA GLN A 140 7.30 -12.37 6.23
C GLN A 140 8.37 -12.23 5.16
N VAL A 141 8.11 -11.32 4.25
CA VAL A 141 9.08 -10.85 3.26
C VAL A 141 9.36 -9.38 3.58
N ILE A 142 10.62 -9.05 3.77
CA ILE A 142 11.07 -7.67 3.97
C ILE A 142 11.54 -7.14 2.61
N PHE A 143 10.95 -6.05 2.18
CA PHE A 143 11.40 -5.32 1.00
C PHE A 143 12.21 -4.11 1.46
N GLN A 144 13.51 -4.18 1.21
CA GLN A 144 14.43 -3.06 1.42
C GLN A 144 14.42 -2.16 0.19
N LEU A 145 13.92 -0.94 0.32
CA LEU A 145 14.08 0.09 -0.68
C LEU A 145 15.41 0.79 -0.45
N ARG A 146 16.42 0.42 -1.23
CA ARG A 146 17.78 0.97 -1.11
C ARG A 146 17.88 2.40 -1.59
N SER A 147 17.10 2.75 -2.60
CA SER A 147 16.90 4.11 -3.07
C SER A 147 15.51 4.24 -3.65
N ALA A 148 14.78 5.23 -3.19
CA ALA A 148 13.47 5.58 -3.71
C ALA A 148 13.43 7.07 -3.94
N GLY A 149 12.80 7.51 -5.02
CA GLY A 149 12.66 8.93 -5.31
C GLY A 149 11.51 9.18 -6.27
N GLY A 150 11.05 10.43 -6.30
CA GLY A 150 9.92 10.79 -7.15
C GLY A 150 9.53 12.26 -7.06
N ALA A 151 8.46 12.59 -7.77
CA ALA A 151 7.86 13.91 -7.80
C ALA A 151 6.33 13.81 -7.68
N ILE A 152 5.76 14.79 -7.01
CA ILE A 152 4.32 14.90 -6.73
C ILE A 152 3.92 16.32 -7.09
N LEU A 153 2.95 16.45 -7.98
CA LEU A 153 2.31 17.72 -8.33
C LEU A 153 0.91 17.71 -7.75
N THR A 154 0.59 18.74 -6.97
CA THR A 154 -0.74 18.91 -6.35
C THR A 154 -1.32 20.26 -6.79
N ARG A 155 -2.60 20.30 -7.06
CA ARG A 155 -3.39 21.50 -7.34
C ARG A 155 -4.61 21.51 -6.44
N GLU A 156 -4.83 22.60 -5.73
CA GLU A 156 -5.97 22.84 -4.84
C GLU A 156 -6.74 24.09 -5.30
N GLN A 157 -8.05 23.96 -5.44
CA GLN A 157 -8.93 25.06 -5.75
C GLN A 157 -10.39 24.71 -5.37
N ASP A 158 -11.08 25.61 -4.69
CA ASP A 158 -12.53 25.53 -4.38
C ASP A 158 -12.99 24.18 -3.82
N GLY A 159 -12.23 23.61 -2.87
CA GLY A 159 -12.53 22.31 -2.25
C GLY A 159 -12.11 21.12 -3.10
N MET A 160 -11.57 21.34 -4.30
CA MET A 160 -11.03 20.30 -5.16
C MET A 160 -9.53 20.19 -5.03
N LEU A 161 -9.02 18.99 -4.82
CA LEU A 161 -7.60 18.65 -4.84
C LEU A 161 -7.35 17.66 -5.98
N MET A 162 -6.39 17.96 -6.83
CA MET A 162 -5.87 17.06 -7.86
C MET A 162 -4.42 16.73 -7.55
N ARG A 163 -4.02 15.48 -7.78
CA ARG A 163 -2.65 15.01 -7.55
C ARG A 163 -2.19 14.15 -8.71
N ALA A 164 -0.91 14.29 -9.05
CA ALA A 164 -0.19 13.37 -9.92
C ALA A 164 1.14 13.03 -9.26
N THR A 165 1.42 11.74 -9.12
CA THR A 165 2.64 11.21 -8.50
C THR A 165 3.37 10.32 -9.50
N LEU A 166 4.69 10.52 -9.60
CA LEU A 166 5.60 9.62 -10.32
C LEU A 166 6.79 9.30 -9.42
N GLY A 167 7.16 8.03 -9.34
CA GLY A 167 8.28 7.61 -8.51
C GLY A 167 8.88 6.30 -8.97
N GLY A 168 10.05 6.01 -8.42
CA GLY A 168 10.74 4.76 -8.64
C GLY A 168 11.60 4.37 -7.45
N ALA A 169 11.91 3.08 -7.36
CA ALA A 169 12.76 2.56 -6.31
C ALA A 169 13.60 1.39 -6.81
N ARG A 170 14.77 1.22 -6.21
CA ARG A 170 15.53 -0.03 -6.24
C ARG A 170 15.26 -0.78 -4.95
N MET A 171 14.77 -2.00 -5.07
CA MET A 171 14.36 -2.80 -3.93
C MET A 171 15.02 -4.17 -3.94
N LYS A 172 15.24 -4.72 -2.77
CA LYS A 172 15.69 -6.10 -2.56
C LYS A 172 14.72 -6.78 -1.61
N ALA A 173 14.28 -7.98 -1.97
CA ALA A 173 13.49 -8.80 -1.07
C ALA A 173 14.42 -9.62 -0.17
N GLU A 174 14.19 -9.57 1.15
CA GLU A 174 14.79 -10.48 2.11
C GLU A 174 13.73 -11.47 2.58
N SER A 175 14.06 -12.75 2.52
CA SER A 175 13.18 -13.86 2.83
C SER A 175 13.86 -14.88 3.76
N ALA A 176 13.12 -15.89 4.19
CA ALA A 176 13.64 -16.98 5.00
C ALA A 176 14.70 -17.81 4.25
N ALA A 177 15.55 -18.51 4.97
CA ALA A 177 16.59 -19.38 4.39
C ALA A 177 16.01 -20.46 3.46
N SER A 178 14.82 -20.98 3.76
CA SER A 178 14.07 -21.93 2.93
C SER A 178 13.79 -21.40 1.53
N VAL A 179 13.52 -20.10 1.41
CA VAL A 179 13.25 -19.41 0.15
C VAL A 179 14.52 -19.30 -0.70
N TYR A 180 15.67 -19.00 -0.07
CA TYR A 180 16.97 -19.00 -0.76
C TYR A 180 17.38 -20.42 -1.21
N ALA A 181 17.16 -21.44 -0.38
CA ALA A 181 17.42 -22.83 -0.76
C ALA A 181 16.55 -23.29 -1.94
N ALA A 182 15.27 -22.88 -1.97
CA ALA A 182 14.40 -23.17 -3.11
C ALA A 182 14.88 -22.48 -4.38
N ARG A 183 15.40 -21.25 -4.29
CA ARG A 183 15.99 -20.53 -5.43
C ARG A 183 17.24 -21.24 -5.96
N ASP A 184 18.13 -21.69 -5.07
CA ASP A 184 19.37 -22.34 -5.47
C ASP A 184 19.07 -23.68 -6.19
N ARG A 185 18.06 -24.43 -5.71
CA ARG A 185 17.55 -25.60 -6.43
C ARG A 185 16.96 -25.26 -7.80
N LEU A 186 16.18 -24.17 -7.89
CA LEU A 186 15.63 -23.71 -9.15
C LEU A 186 16.74 -23.32 -10.15
N ARG A 187 17.80 -22.68 -9.66
CA ARG A 187 18.98 -22.32 -10.48
C ARG A 187 19.74 -23.53 -11.01
N SER A 188 19.85 -24.59 -10.21
CA SER A 188 20.46 -25.84 -10.72
C SER A 188 19.69 -26.43 -11.89
N LEU A 189 18.36 -26.30 -11.89
CA LEU A 189 17.51 -26.76 -12.99
C LEU A 189 17.66 -25.93 -14.29
N GLN A 190 18.19 -24.72 -14.23
CA GLN A 190 18.44 -23.89 -15.42
C GLN A 190 19.58 -24.44 -16.30
N SER A 191 20.41 -25.31 -15.75
CA SER A 191 21.45 -26.04 -16.46
C SER A 191 21.04 -27.47 -16.82
N HIS A 192 19.75 -27.80 -16.70
CA HIS A 192 19.25 -29.12 -17.04
C HIS A 192 19.44 -29.41 -18.53
N PRO A 193 19.82 -30.68 -18.94
CA PRO A 193 20.04 -31.07 -20.36
C PRO A 193 18.81 -30.85 -21.24
N ASP A 194 17.59 -31.02 -20.70
CA ASP A 194 16.36 -30.67 -21.40
C ASP A 194 16.17 -29.14 -21.43
N PRO A 195 16.20 -28.52 -22.64
CA PRO A 195 16.05 -27.06 -22.76
C PRO A 195 14.70 -26.55 -22.31
N THR A 196 13.65 -27.38 -22.34
CA THR A 196 12.30 -27.00 -21.86
C THR A 196 12.31 -26.81 -20.36
N VAL A 197 12.92 -27.75 -19.63
CA VAL A 197 13.06 -27.65 -18.16
C VAL A 197 13.90 -26.44 -17.79
N ALA A 198 15.01 -26.23 -18.47
CA ALA A 198 15.90 -25.09 -18.23
C ALA A 198 15.19 -23.74 -18.46
N GLN A 199 14.35 -23.64 -19.50
CA GLN A 199 13.57 -22.44 -19.80
C GLN A 199 12.49 -22.21 -18.74
N GLN A 200 11.73 -23.24 -18.38
CA GLN A 200 10.70 -23.16 -17.35
C GLN A 200 11.27 -22.72 -15.99
N ALA A 201 12.46 -23.24 -15.63
CA ALA A 201 13.14 -22.85 -14.41
C ALA A 201 13.56 -21.36 -14.42
N ARG A 202 14.06 -20.84 -15.55
CA ARG A 202 14.36 -19.40 -15.72
C ARG A 202 13.12 -18.54 -15.62
N GLU A 203 12.01 -18.94 -16.23
CA GLU A 203 10.74 -18.20 -16.16
C GLU A 203 10.17 -18.15 -14.76
N LEU A 204 10.20 -19.25 -14.00
CA LEU A 204 9.77 -19.29 -12.62
C LEU A 204 10.64 -18.37 -11.73
N GLU A 205 11.98 -18.40 -11.88
CA GLU A 205 12.86 -17.52 -11.11
C GLU A 205 12.58 -16.04 -11.40
N LYS A 206 12.47 -15.68 -12.69
CA LYS A 206 12.13 -14.33 -13.11
C LYS A 206 10.81 -13.85 -12.51
N ASN A 207 9.79 -14.68 -12.52
CA ASN A 207 8.47 -14.34 -12.04
C ASN A 207 8.36 -14.38 -10.51
N TRP A 208 9.26 -15.05 -9.83
CA TRP A 208 9.29 -15.11 -8.37
C TRP A 208 9.87 -13.84 -7.72
N GLY A 209 10.84 -13.18 -8.38
CA GLY A 209 11.32 -11.84 -8.01
C GLY A 209 11.96 -11.75 -6.63
N LEU A 210 13.02 -12.53 -6.39
CA LEU A 210 13.78 -12.52 -5.12
C LEU A 210 15.10 -11.74 -5.18
N GLU A 211 15.41 -11.15 -6.31
CA GLU A 211 16.64 -10.36 -6.49
C GLU A 211 16.37 -8.86 -6.38
N THR A 212 17.37 -8.07 -6.71
CA THR A 212 17.23 -6.62 -6.76
C THR A 212 16.29 -6.24 -7.91
N ASP A 213 15.13 -5.74 -7.56
CA ASP A 213 14.12 -5.28 -8.49
C ASP A 213 14.12 -3.76 -8.62
N THR A 214 13.65 -3.30 -9.78
CA THR A 214 13.26 -1.91 -9.98
C THR A 214 11.75 -1.82 -9.91
N ALA A 215 11.25 -0.91 -9.10
CA ALA A 215 9.84 -0.56 -9.03
C ALA A 215 9.63 0.81 -9.66
N LEU A 216 8.58 0.95 -10.46
CA LEU A 216 8.05 2.21 -10.96
C LEU A 216 6.63 2.38 -10.42
N PHE A 217 6.31 3.58 -9.99
CA PHE A 217 5.02 3.96 -9.45
C PHE A 217 4.50 5.20 -10.16
N ALA A 218 3.22 5.18 -10.53
CA ALA A 218 2.48 6.33 -11.00
C ALA A 218 1.11 6.35 -10.35
N GLU A 219 0.64 7.53 -9.96
CA GLU A 219 -0.69 7.71 -9.37
C GLU A 219 -1.31 9.00 -9.90
N LEU A 220 -2.62 8.96 -10.09
CA LEU A 220 -3.48 10.11 -10.32
C LEU A 220 -4.62 10.08 -9.33
N GLY A 221 -4.79 11.17 -8.60
CA GLY A 221 -5.82 11.33 -7.59
C GLY A 221 -6.59 12.63 -7.76
N ILE A 222 -7.86 12.57 -7.43
CA ILE A 222 -8.73 13.73 -7.35
C ILE A 222 -9.68 13.56 -6.17
N SER A 223 -9.88 14.62 -5.40
CA SER A 223 -10.89 14.67 -4.35
C SER A 223 -11.60 16.01 -4.35
N TYR A 224 -12.82 15.99 -3.85
CA TYR A 224 -13.66 17.17 -3.67
C TYR A 224 -14.33 17.08 -2.32
N ASP A 225 -14.26 18.16 -1.56
CA ASP A 225 -14.88 18.30 -0.26
C ASP A 225 -15.38 19.73 -0.12
N ARG A 226 -16.64 19.95 -0.47
CA ARG A 226 -17.31 21.24 -0.33
C ARG A 226 -18.81 21.03 -0.24
N ASP A 227 -19.46 21.92 0.53
CA ASP A 227 -20.90 21.88 0.78
C ASP A 227 -21.31 20.51 1.36
N ASP A 228 -22.36 19.91 0.84
CA ASP A 228 -22.85 18.59 1.28
C ASP A 228 -22.14 17.40 0.62
N TRP A 229 -21.28 17.64 -0.35
CA TRP A 229 -20.71 16.57 -1.15
C TRP A 229 -19.25 16.33 -0.82
N ILE A 230 -18.92 15.05 -0.69
CA ILE A 230 -17.53 14.58 -0.59
C ILE A 230 -17.34 13.43 -1.56
N TRP A 231 -16.35 13.53 -2.43
CA TRP A 231 -16.01 12.44 -3.33
C TRP A 231 -14.52 12.39 -3.60
N SER A 232 -14.03 11.21 -3.95
CA SER A 232 -12.64 11.01 -4.32
C SER A 232 -12.50 9.86 -5.31
N ALA A 233 -11.49 9.94 -6.15
CA ALA A 233 -11.06 8.87 -7.03
C ALA A 233 -9.54 8.86 -7.11
N GLU A 234 -8.95 7.68 -7.09
CA GLU A 234 -7.52 7.47 -7.31
C GLU A 234 -7.30 6.28 -8.25
N TYR A 235 -6.28 6.40 -9.08
CA TYR A 235 -5.76 5.32 -9.90
C TYR A 235 -4.25 5.23 -9.71
N ALA A 236 -3.74 4.04 -9.43
CA ALA A 236 -2.32 3.78 -9.26
C ALA A 236 -1.85 2.63 -10.15
N LEU A 237 -0.64 2.77 -10.66
CA LEU A 237 0.09 1.77 -11.42
C LEU A 237 1.40 1.48 -10.70
N VAL A 238 1.61 0.21 -10.35
CA VAL A 238 2.89 -0.31 -9.86
C VAL A 238 3.46 -1.24 -10.91
N ARG A 239 4.70 -1.03 -11.33
CA ARG A 239 5.46 -1.94 -12.19
C ARG A 239 6.73 -2.37 -11.46
N ILE A 240 6.90 -3.67 -11.31
CA ILE A 240 8.11 -4.27 -10.73
C ILE A 240 8.77 -5.10 -11.84
N SER A 241 10.11 -5.04 -11.94
CA SER A 241 10.85 -5.69 -13.02
C SER A 241 10.66 -7.20 -13.06
N SER A 242 10.50 -7.86 -11.92
CA SER A 242 10.13 -9.29 -11.84
C SER A 242 8.68 -9.59 -12.23
N GLY A 243 7.82 -8.60 -12.33
CA GLY A 243 6.44 -8.74 -12.80
C GLY A 243 5.42 -9.22 -11.74
N THR A 244 5.81 -10.01 -10.75
CA THR A 244 4.91 -10.69 -9.80
C THR A 244 3.97 -9.75 -9.04
N ARG A 245 4.44 -8.56 -8.68
CA ARG A 245 3.68 -7.56 -7.90
C ARG A 245 3.29 -6.34 -8.72
N SER A 246 3.44 -6.41 -10.04
CA SER A 246 2.93 -5.35 -10.91
C SER A 246 1.41 -5.38 -10.92
N ALA A 247 0.80 -4.24 -10.57
CA ALA A 247 -0.64 -4.12 -10.43
C ALA A 247 -1.15 -2.77 -10.91
N GLN A 248 -2.41 -2.75 -11.28
CA GLN A 248 -3.24 -1.55 -11.44
C GLN A 248 -4.30 -1.58 -10.36
N SER A 249 -4.48 -0.47 -9.67
CA SER A 249 -5.47 -0.34 -8.62
C SER A 249 -6.19 0.99 -8.74
N ALA A 250 -7.48 0.99 -8.45
CA ALA A 250 -8.29 2.19 -8.48
C ALA A 250 -9.41 2.13 -7.46
N TYR A 251 -9.89 3.27 -7.04
CA TYR A 251 -11.20 3.39 -6.39
C TYR A 251 -11.89 4.70 -6.77
N VAL A 252 -13.19 4.71 -6.55
CA VAL A 252 -14.05 5.89 -6.54
C VAL A 252 -14.94 5.84 -5.32
N SER A 253 -15.09 6.95 -4.63
CA SER A 253 -15.99 7.11 -3.49
C SER A 253 -16.84 8.34 -3.67
N LEU A 254 -18.11 8.24 -3.27
CA LEU A 254 -19.06 9.33 -3.24
C LEU A 254 -19.79 9.31 -1.91
N GLY A 255 -19.86 10.45 -1.24
CA GLY A 255 -20.57 10.64 0.01
C GLY A 255 -21.38 11.93 0.01
N ARG A 256 -22.42 11.95 0.83
CA ARG A 256 -23.25 13.14 1.08
C ARG A 256 -23.43 13.36 2.57
N ARG A 257 -23.27 14.62 3.00
CA ARG A 257 -23.56 15.08 4.36
C ARG A 257 -25.06 15.37 4.49
N ILE A 258 -25.67 14.87 5.55
CA ILE A 258 -27.08 15.05 5.89
C ILE A 258 -27.15 15.31 7.40
N GLY A 259 -27.14 16.59 7.79
CA GLY A 259 -26.95 16.96 9.20
C GLY A 259 -25.63 16.43 9.73
N ASP A 260 -25.66 15.75 10.87
CA ASP A 260 -24.47 15.17 11.52
C ASP A 260 -24.01 13.84 10.89
N PHE A 261 -24.70 13.38 9.84
CA PHE A 261 -24.37 12.12 9.17
C PHE A 261 -23.73 12.36 7.81
N THR A 262 -22.76 11.51 7.47
CA THR A 262 -22.24 11.36 6.12
C THR A 262 -22.49 9.93 5.66
N VAL A 263 -23.35 9.75 4.67
CA VAL A 263 -23.56 8.46 4.01
C VAL A 263 -22.69 8.36 2.77
N TYR A 264 -22.09 7.19 2.51
CA TYR A 264 -21.18 7.02 1.38
C TYR A 264 -21.23 5.63 0.77
N GLY A 265 -20.79 5.59 -0.49
CA GLY A 265 -20.46 4.37 -1.22
C GLY A 265 -19.06 4.47 -1.81
N MET A 266 -18.37 3.34 -1.91
CA MET A 266 -17.04 3.24 -2.53
C MET A 266 -16.95 1.97 -3.36
N LEU A 267 -16.38 2.10 -4.56
CA LEU A 267 -16.03 0.97 -5.44
C LEU A 267 -14.53 0.93 -5.60
N GLY A 268 -13.93 -0.21 -5.35
CA GLY A 268 -12.50 -0.45 -5.50
C GLY A 268 -12.20 -1.60 -6.45
N ARG A 269 -11.02 -1.58 -7.07
CA ARG A 269 -10.52 -2.67 -7.89
C ARG A 269 -9.00 -2.73 -7.88
N SER A 270 -8.46 -3.96 -7.77
CA SER A 270 -7.03 -4.25 -7.93
C SER A 270 -6.82 -5.38 -8.92
N LEU A 271 -5.89 -5.19 -9.88
CA LEU A 271 -5.60 -6.12 -10.97
C LEU A 271 -4.09 -6.31 -11.14
N SER A 272 -3.58 -7.50 -10.84
CA SER A 272 -2.22 -7.90 -11.19
C SER A 272 -2.05 -8.01 -12.69
N LYS A 273 -0.91 -7.55 -13.19
CA LYS A 273 -0.52 -7.59 -14.61
C LYS A 273 0.07 -8.92 -15.03
N LEU A 274 0.69 -9.66 -14.10
CA LEU A 274 1.28 -10.96 -14.42
C LEU A 274 0.19 -11.98 -14.76
N PRO A 275 0.30 -12.74 -15.84
CA PRO A 275 -0.60 -13.87 -16.14
C PRO A 275 -0.50 -14.96 -15.06
N VAL A 276 -1.53 -15.81 -14.98
CA VAL A 276 -1.49 -17.00 -14.13
C VAL A 276 -0.38 -17.92 -14.62
N GLN A 277 0.45 -18.39 -13.69
CA GLN A 277 1.52 -19.34 -13.99
C GLN A 277 0.98 -20.77 -13.95
N ASN A 278 1.30 -21.54 -14.98
CA ASN A 278 1.05 -22.97 -14.99
C ASN A 278 2.18 -23.69 -14.25
N THR A 279 1.86 -24.73 -13.49
CA THR A 279 2.87 -25.56 -12.85
C THR A 279 3.56 -26.44 -13.92
N PRO A 280 4.89 -26.36 -14.10
CA PRO A 280 5.59 -27.28 -14.97
C PRO A 280 5.44 -28.73 -14.51
N ASP A 281 5.40 -29.65 -15.45
CA ASP A 281 5.48 -31.08 -15.16
C ASP A 281 6.96 -31.52 -15.13
N TRP A 282 7.48 -31.69 -13.91
CA TRP A 282 8.85 -32.16 -13.64
C TRP A 282 8.86 -33.54 -12.97
N THR A 283 7.76 -34.26 -13.01
CA THR A 283 7.65 -35.62 -12.44
C THR A 283 8.70 -36.58 -12.98
N GLY A 284 9.05 -36.45 -14.27
CA GLY A 284 10.11 -37.23 -14.92
C GLY A 284 11.53 -36.87 -14.46
N ILE A 285 11.73 -35.76 -13.72
CA ILE A 285 13.03 -35.37 -13.18
C ILE A 285 13.21 -35.95 -11.78
N SER A 286 12.35 -35.58 -10.86
CA SER A 286 12.27 -36.12 -9.50
C SER A 286 11.01 -35.59 -8.76
N SER A 287 10.61 -36.29 -7.69
CA SER A 287 9.53 -35.85 -6.80
C SER A 287 9.84 -34.50 -6.17
N ASP A 288 11.10 -34.23 -5.82
CA ASP A 288 11.55 -32.96 -5.22
C ASP A 288 11.46 -31.81 -6.22
N ALA A 289 11.81 -32.04 -7.50
CA ALA A 289 11.66 -31.04 -8.54
C ALA A 289 10.19 -30.68 -8.78
N GLN A 290 9.32 -31.69 -8.83
CA GLN A 290 7.87 -31.47 -8.98
C GLN A 290 7.29 -30.72 -7.79
N THR A 291 7.69 -31.06 -6.57
CA THR A 291 7.27 -30.35 -5.34
C THR A 291 7.71 -28.89 -5.39
N LEU A 292 8.96 -28.62 -5.80
CA LEU A 292 9.49 -27.26 -5.97
C LEU A 292 8.67 -26.48 -7.00
N ALA A 293 8.39 -27.05 -8.19
CA ALA A 293 7.58 -26.43 -9.22
C ALA A 293 6.19 -26.03 -8.69
N THR A 294 5.53 -26.95 -7.97
CA THR A 294 4.21 -26.74 -7.39
C THR A 294 4.22 -25.62 -6.33
N GLN A 295 5.17 -25.64 -5.41
CA GLN A 295 5.29 -24.63 -4.35
C GLN A 295 5.57 -23.24 -4.91
N LEU A 296 6.48 -23.11 -5.88
CA LEU A 296 6.81 -21.84 -6.51
C LEU A 296 5.63 -21.28 -7.30
N THR A 297 4.99 -22.10 -8.13
CA THR A 297 3.81 -21.68 -8.89
C THR A 297 2.67 -21.25 -7.96
N TYR A 298 2.46 -21.98 -6.86
CA TYR A 298 1.50 -21.62 -5.84
C TYR A 298 1.84 -20.26 -5.20
N GLY A 299 3.10 -20.01 -4.85
CA GLY A 299 3.57 -18.75 -4.29
C GLY A 299 3.39 -17.57 -5.26
N ILE A 300 3.79 -17.75 -6.53
CA ILE A 300 3.63 -16.75 -7.58
C ILE A 300 2.15 -16.40 -7.78
N ASN A 301 1.30 -17.41 -7.96
CA ASN A 301 -0.14 -17.21 -8.15
C ASN A 301 -0.81 -16.62 -6.92
N GLY A 302 -0.40 -17.00 -5.71
CA GLY A 302 -0.91 -16.48 -4.44
C GLY A 302 -0.54 -15.02 -4.19
N SER A 303 0.53 -14.50 -4.81
CA SER A 303 0.92 -13.09 -4.71
C SER A 303 0.11 -12.15 -5.61
N ARG A 304 -0.68 -12.68 -6.52
CA ARG A 304 -1.49 -11.90 -7.46
C ARG A 304 -2.68 -11.27 -6.74
N ALA A 305 -2.96 -10.01 -7.02
CA ALA A 305 -4.18 -9.33 -6.61
C ALA A 305 -5.16 -9.26 -7.78
N ARG A 306 -6.35 -9.81 -7.62
CA ARG A 306 -7.45 -9.67 -8.59
C ARG A 306 -8.78 -9.68 -7.86
N GLN A 307 -9.16 -8.51 -7.41
CA GLN A 307 -10.39 -8.32 -6.65
C GLN A 307 -11.10 -7.02 -7.02
N SER A 308 -12.38 -6.97 -6.70
CA SER A 308 -13.19 -5.76 -6.67
C SER A 308 -13.89 -5.68 -5.33
N THR A 309 -14.15 -4.47 -4.85
CA THR A 309 -14.80 -4.22 -3.56
C THR A 309 -15.92 -3.21 -3.74
N LEU A 310 -17.07 -3.49 -3.11
CA LEU A 310 -18.13 -2.51 -2.86
C LEU A 310 -18.17 -2.25 -1.36
N SER A 311 -18.04 -1.00 -0.96
CA SER A 311 -18.21 -0.57 0.42
C SER A 311 -19.38 0.40 0.52
N LEU A 312 -20.23 0.20 1.52
CA LEU A 312 -21.30 1.11 1.90
C LEU A 312 -21.15 1.44 3.38
N GLY A 313 -21.32 2.70 3.73
CA GLY A 313 -21.15 3.08 5.12
C GLY A 313 -21.76 4.42 5.49
N THR A 314 -21.69 4.67 6.77
CA THR A 314 -22.12 5.94 7.37
C THR A 314 -21.13 6.37 8.44
N ARG A 315 -20.97 7.66 8.56
CA ARG A 315 -20.26 8.36 9.63
C ARG A 315 -21.25 9.25 10.34
N TRP A 316 -21.20 9.25 11.67
CA TRP A 316 -21.97 10.11 12.54
C TRP A 316 -21.03 10.98 13.40
N ASP A 317 -21.04 12.28 13.13
CA ASP A 317 -20.26 13.29 13.83
C ASP A 317 -21.07 13.81 15.02
N PHE A 318 -21.17 13.02 16.10
CA PHE A 318 -21.98 13.35 17.28
C PHE A 318 -21.28 14.34 18.22
N HIS A 319 -20.01 14.63 18.00
CA HIS A 319 -19.23 15.60 18.74
C HIS A 319 -18.15 16.19 17.82
N PRO A 320 -17.73 17.46 17.98
CA PRO A 320 -16.71 18.09 17.11
C PRO A 320 -15.38 17.34 17.01
N GLN A 321 -15.04 16.55 18.03
CA GLN A 321 -13.79 15.78 18.10
C GLN A 321 -14.02 14.26 18.01
N MET A 322 -15.26 13.79 17.83
CA MET A 322 -15.58 12.37 17.86
C MET A 322 -16.54 11.98 16.74
N ALA A 323 -16.23 10.87 16.08
CA ALA A 323 -17.09 10.29 15.03
C ALA A 323 -17.23 8.79 15.21
N LEU A 324 -18.45 8.29 15.07
CA LEU A 324 -18.75 6.87 14.96
C LEU A 324 -18.95 6.52 13.48
N LYS A 325 -18.31 5.46 13.02
CA LYS A 325 -18.45 5.00 11.63
C LYS A 325 -18.82 3.53 11.59
N VAL A 326 -19.69 3.18 10.63
CA VAL A 326 -20.04 1.80 10.31
C VAL A 326 -19.88 1.60 8.80
N GLN A 327 -19.26 0.50 8.40
CA GLN A 327 -19.01 0.16 7.00
C GLN A 327 -19.21 -1.33 6.75
N LEU A 328 -19.91 -1.65 5.67
CA LEU A 328 -20.02 -2.99 5.11
C LEU A 328 -19.22 -3.06 3.82
N ASP A 329 -18.26 -3.97 3.75
CA ASP A 329 -17.48 -4.26 2.56
C ASP A 329 -17.91 -5.61 1.99
N HIS A 330 -18.18 -5.67 0.69
CA HIS A 330 -18.36 -6.90 -0.07
C HIS A 330 -17.24 -7.04 -1.10
N PHE A 331 -16.54 -8.17 -1.05
CA PHE A 331 -15.39 -8.44 -1.93
C PHE A 331 -15.73 -9.51 -2.96
N TRP A 332 -15.30 -9.30 -4.20
CA TRP A 332 -15.25 -10.31 -5.25
C TRP A 332 -13.78 -10.62 -5.53
N VAL A 333 -13.29 -11.71 -4.95
CA VAL A 333 -11.92 -12.20 -5.14
C VAL A 333 -11.93 -13.26 -6.22
N SER A 334 -11.21 -13.03 -7.32
CA SER A 334 -11.11 -14.00 -8.42
C SER A 334 -10.21 -15.17 -8.03
N PRO A 335 -10.31 -16.33 -8.71
CA PRO A 335 -9.32 -17.39 -8.58
C PRO A 335 -7.91 -16.84 -8.81
N THR A 336 -6.93 -17.30 -8.04
CA THR A 336 -5.55 -16.78 -8.08
C THR A 336 -5.44 -15.27 -7.90
N GLY A 337 -6.38 -14.66 -7.19
CA GLY A 337 -6.47 -13.20 -7.00
C GLY A 337 -6.38 -12.74 -5.56
N SER A 338 -6.03 -13.61 -4.62
CA SER A 338 -6.07 -13.37 -3.17
C SER A 338 -4.83 -12.66 -2.59
N GLY A 339 -3.95 -12.08 -3.40
CA GLY A 339 -2.67 -11.49 -2.95
C GLY A 339 -2.77 -10.33 -1.96
N LEU A 340 -3.97 -9.74 -1.77
CA LEU A 340 -4.24 -8.75 -0.72
C LEU A 340 -4.80 -9.39 0.57
N TRP A 341 -4.95 -10.73 0.61
CA TRP A 341 -5.47 -11.49 1.74
C TRP A 341 -4.39 -12.33 2.39
N VAL A 342 -4.56 -12.63 3.66
CA VAL A 342 -3.71 -13.59 4.39
C VAL A 342 -4.43 -14.92 4.43
N GLY A 343 -3.93 -15.91 3.68
CA GLY A 343 -4.48 -17.25 3.64
C GLY A 343 -4.08 -18.02 2.37
N PRO A 344 -4.04 -19.35 2.43
CA PRO A 344 -3.49 -20.18 1.37
C PRO A 344 -4.45 -20.50 0.21
N SER A 345 -5.58 -19.80 0.07
CA SER A 345 -6.56 -20.16 -0.96
C SER A 345 -6.28 -19.46 -2.29
N LEU A 346 -6.15 -20.22 -3.37
CA LEU A 346 -6.16 -19.73 -4.75
C LEU A 346 -7.57 -19.77 -5.38
N SER A 347 -8.58 -20.13 -4.61
CA SER A 347 -9.97 -20.22 -5.05
C SER A 347 -10.65 -18.85 -5.06
N ALA A 348 -11.74 -18.75 -5.83
CA ALA A 348 -12.60 -17.58 -5.76
C ALA A 348 -13.26 -17.46 -4.37
N ALA A 349 -13.43 -16.23 -3.91
CA ALA A 349 -14.11 -15.94 -2.65
C ALA A 349 -14.98 -14.69 -2.75
N ARG A 350 -16.02 -14.60 -1.92
CA ARG A 350 -16.93 -13.45 -1.81
C ARG A 350 -17.19 -13.09 -0.34
N PRO A 351 -16.15 -12.70 0.41
CA PRO A 351 -16.33 -12.36 1.82
C PRO A 351 -17.07 -11.04 2.00
N ASN A 352 -17.79 -10.94 3.13
CA ASN A 352 -18.34 -9.70 3.66
C ASN A 352 -17.58 -9.33 4.93
N VAL A 353 -17.32 -8.05 5.12
CA VAL A 353 -16.70 -7.52 6.33
C VAL A 353 -17.54 -6.37 6.85
N LEU A 354 -18.13 -6.54 8.04
CA LEU A 354 -18.78 -5.46 8.77
C LEU A 354 -17.77 -4.87 9.76
N SER A 355 -17.64 -3.56 9.76
CA SER A 355 -16.71 -2.84 10.61
C SER A 355 -17.38 -1.65 11.28
N ALA A 356 -16.98 -1.36 12.51
CA ALA A 356 -17.35 -0.14 13.21
C ALA A 356 -16.10 0.46 13.86
N THR A 357 -15.98 1.79 13.83
CA THR A 357 -14.89 2.53 14.50
C THR A 357 -15.43 3.72 15.25
N LEU A 358 -14.83 3.97 16.39
CA LEU A 358 -14.97 5.23 17.14
C LEU A 358 -13.65 5.99 16.98
N ASP A 359 -13.70 7.10 16.27
CA ASP A 359 -12.56 8.00 16.08
C ASP A 359 -12.68 9.20 17.01
N PHE A 360 -11.56 9.62 17.61
CA PHE A 360 -11.50 10.81 18.44
C PHE A 360 -10.17 11.53 18.31
N THR A 361 -10.18 12.85 18.51
CA THR A 361 -9.00 13.72 18.60
C THR A 361 -9.05 14.53 19.90
N PHE A 362 -7.90 14.90 20.44
CA PHE A 362 -7.76 15.67 21.68
C PHE A 362 -6.63 16.69 21.56
#